data_bd260ea1c00ea20ebe5c5879100edb92
#
_entry.id   bd260ea1c00ea20ebe5c5879100edb92
#
_cell.length_a   1.000
_cell.length_b   1.000
_cell.length_c   1.000
_cell.angle_alpha   90.00
_cell.angle_beta   90.00
_cell.angle_gamma   90.00
#
_symmetry.space_group_name_H-M   'P 1'
#
loop_
_entity.id
_entity.type
_entity.pdbx_description
1 polymer ?
#
loop_
_entity_poly.entity_id
_entity_poly.type
_entity_poly.pdbx_seq_one_letter_code
_entity_poly.pdbx_strand_id
1 'polypeptide(L)'
;MTKKVMVSPLAGRWFPAGERALREDIAERCKGLSVIRRKNVCAAVVPHAGYRFSGGVAAGVFMRIDPKRFKRVVVIGPSHYVGMRNRMSVPDATHFLTPLGELPVDTAFVARLRKLPFVICEPAAHANEHSDQIQLPLIQACLSSNLPTVCVVCGQFDRPDLVAAADAFRALLDDQTLVVASSDFTHYGANYGYVPFTQDVEKNLETLDMGVFELFAKKDLSGFLKYLDETGATVCGRDPLAFLLAMLPAGAKVERTAYETSGRMLHDDQNSVSYVGALVLGSWEEAPRTAETPRAADAACEKLAEEDCVRLLALARETLRTALRDGEGRAARIEPKELTEGLKAVRGGFVTLNKRGNLRGCIGEILPRREIWKVVREQAINAALHDPRFNPVEEDELGEIDIDISILTPPRPVGSWRDIVIGKHGMVLSKAGRSAVFLPQVAPEQGWGIEETLAHLSRKAGLPADAWREGAEYLVFEAQVVHEAKKK
;
A
#
# COMPACT_ATOMS: atom_id res chain seq x y z
N MET A 1 0.47 -31.95 16.13
CA MET A 1 0.29 -31.52 14.72
C MET A 1 1.20 -32.38 13.85
N THR A 2 0.74 -32.81 12.69
CA THR A 2 1.59 -33.54 11.73
C THR A 2 2.68 -32.61 11.21
N LYS A 3 3.92 -33.08 11.13
CA LYS A 3 5.05 -32.31 10.62
C LYS A 3 4.84 -32.00 9.12
N LYS A 4 4.88 -30.73 8.75
CA LYS A 4 4.83 -30.23 7.37
C LYS A 4 6.09 -29.43 7.10
N VAL A 5 6.91 -29.88 6.16
CA VAL A 5 8.20 -29.26 5.81
C VAL A 5 8.05 -28.57 4.46
N MET A 6 8.35 -27.27 4.42
CA MET A 6 8.46 -26.49 3.18
C MET A 6 9.94 -26.44 2.77
N VAL A 7 10.23 -27.00 1.61
CA VAL A 7 11.60 -26.98 1.05
C VAL A 7 11.79 -25.69 0.28
N SER A 8 12.81 -24.92 0.61
CA SER A 8 13.14 -23.71 -0.14
C SER A 8 13.68 -24.05 -1.54
N PRO A 9 13.09 -23.51 -2.62
CA PRO A 9 13.52 -23.78 -4.00
C PRO A 9 14.78 -22.99 -4.40
N LEU A 10 15.37 -22.23 -3.50
CA LEU A 10 16.42 -21.25 -3.78
C LEU A 10 17.82 -21.86 -3.77
N ALA A 11 17.98 -23.05 -3.17
CA ALA A 11 19.27 -23.74 -3.06
C ALA A 11 19.87 -24.07 -4.45
N GLY A 12 21.14 -23.73 -4.65
CA GLY A 12 21.85 -23.89 -5.92
C GLY A 12 21.58 -22.81 -6.98
N ARG A 13 20.66 -21.88 -6.70
CA ARG A 13 20.31 -20.78 -7.61
C ARG A 13 20.60 -19.41 -7.00
N TRP A 14 20.12 -19.18 -5.78
CA TRP A 14 20.23 -17.91 -5.07
C TRP A 14 21.34 -17.92 -4.02
N PHE A 15 21.63 -19.12 -3.49
CA PHE A 15 22.72 -19.41 -2.58
C PHE A 15 23.21 -20.85 -2.81
N PRO A 16 24.42 -21.24 -2.33
CA PRO A 16 24.96 -22.61 -2.49
C PRO A 16 24.02 -23.70 -1.99
N ALA A 17 23.94 -24.82 -2.75
CA ALA A 17 23.05 -25.95 -2.42
C ALA A 17 23.54 -26.84 -1.27
N GLY A 18 24.85 -26.90 -1.05
CA GLY A 18 25.46 -27.76 -0.02
C GLY A 18 25.70 -27.02 1.29
N GLU A 19 25.44 -27.66 2.42
CA GLU A 19 25.62 -27.09 3.76
C GLU A 19 27.00 -26.42 3.93
N ARG A 20 28.08 -27.19 3.64
CA ARG A 20 29.46 -26.71 3.80
C ARG A 20 29.71 -25.46 2.93
N ALA A 21 29.36 -25.51 1.66
CA ALA A 21 29.58 -24.41 0.72
C ALA A 21 28.78 -23.15 1.13
N LEU A 22 27.55 -23.34 1.65
CA LEU A 22 26.74 -22.23 2.12
C LEU A 22 27.29 -21.60 3.40
N ARG A 23 27.80 -22.41 4.33
CA ARG A 23 28.48 -21.90 5.55
C ARG A 23 29.73 -21.12 5.21
N GLU A 24 30.55 -21.63 4.27
CA GLU A 24 31.76 -20.97 3.79
C GLU A 24 31.42 -19.64 3.08
N ASP A 25 30.38 -19.62 2.22
CA ASP A 25 29.91 -18.40 1.54
C ASP A 25 29.41 -17.35 2.54
N ILE A 26 28.62 -17.74 3.52
CA ILE A 26 28.14 -16.79 4.55
C ILE A 26 29.31 -16.28 5.40
N ALA A 27 30.24 -17.16 5.80
CA ALA A 27 31.41 -16.78 6.59
C ALA A 27 32.28 -15.77 5.84
N GLU A 28 32.51 -15.96 4.53
CA GLU A 28 33.30 -15.01 3.70
C GLU A 28 32.61 -13.66 3.63
N ARG A 29 31.26 -13.60 3.50
CA ARG A 29 30.50 -12.36 3.50
C ARG A 29 30.52 -11.61 4.84
N CYS A 30 30.72 -12.35 5.91
CA CYS A 30 30.87 -11.80 7.27
C CYS A 30 32.30 -11.35 7.56
N LYS A 31 33.28 -11.75 6.76
CA LYS A 31 34.70 -11.49 6.99
C LYS A 31 35.02 -9.99 6.89
N GLY A 32 35.77 -9.51 7.88
CA GLY A 32 36.15 -8.08 7.94
C GLY A 32 35.03 -7.15 8.42
N LEU A 33 33.81 -7.63 8.64
CA LEU A 33 32.76 -6.82 9.23
C LEU A 33 33.02 -6.63 10.71
N SER A 34 33.58 -5.47 11.07
CA SER A 34 33.60 -5.05 12.49
C SER A 34 32.20 -4.58 12.89
N VAL A 35 31.47 -5.42 13.64
CA VAL A 35 30.09 -5.13 13.99
C VAL A 35 29.87 -5.02 15.49
N ILE A 36 29.17 -3.98 15.90
CA ILE A 36 28.67 -3.83 17.25
C ILE A 36 27.23 -4.32 17.26
N ARG A 37 26.95 -5.35 18.08
CA ARG A 37 25.57 -5.84 18.27
C ARG A 37 24.73 -4.81 19.00
N ARG A 38 23.55 -4.55 18.45
CA ARG A 38 22.54 -3.65 19.02
C ARG A 38 21.54 -4.45 19.86
N LYS A 39 21.25 -3.97 21.07
CA LYS A 39 20.35 -4.67 22.01
C LYS A 39 18.87 -4.30 21.84
N ASN A 40 18.59 -3.14 21.29
CA ASN A 40 17.23 -2.61 21.17
C ASN A 40 16.69 -2.59 19.74
N VAL A 41 17.12 -3.54 18.94
CA VAL A 41 16.57 -3.74 17.58
C VAL A 41 15.14 -4.30 17.70
N CYS A 42 14.18 -3.72 17.00
CA CYS A 42 12.83 -4.27 16.86
C CYS A 42 12.55 -4.71 15.42
N ALA A 43 13.15 -4.04 14.43
CA ALA A 43 13.01 -4.42 13.03
C ALA A 43 14.31 -4.20 12.24
N ALA A 44 14.33 -4.74 11.02
CA ALA A 44 15.42 -4.57 10.06
C ALA A 44 14.89 -4.46 8.62
N VAL A 45 15.64 -3.79 7.75
CA VAL A 45 15.48 -3.82 6.30
C VAL A 45 16.65 -4.60 5.73
N VAL A 46 16.35 -5.61 4.90
CA VAL A 46 17.34 -6.54 4.37
C VAL A 46 17.06 -6.80 2.90
N PRO A 47 18.05 -6.70 2.00
CA PRO A 47 17.85 -6.98 0.58
C PRO A 47 17.69 -8.48 0.31
N HIS A 48 17.12 -8.83 -0.87
CA HIS A 48 16.78 -10.22 -1.20
C HIS A 48 17.24 -10.69 -2.59
N ALA A 49 18.20 -10.02 -3.21
CA ALA A 49 18.88 -10.58 -4.36
C ALA A 49 19.72 -11.80 -3.99
N GLY A 50 20.19 -12.58 -4.97
CA GLY A 50 21.07 -13.71 -4.73
C GLY A 50 22.29 -13.34 -3.87
N TYR A 51 22.77 -14.27 -3.05
CA TYR A 51 23.86 -14.01 -2.08
C TYR A 51 25.12 -13.42 -2.72
N ARG A 52 25.39 -13.75 -3.99
CA ARG A 52 26.48 -13.15 -4.75
C ARG A 52 26.43 -11.60 -4.75
N PHE A 53 25.23 -11.04 -4.73
CA PHE A 53 25.00 -9.61 -4.84
C PHE A 53 24.68 -8.97 -3.49
N SER A 54 23.60 -9.39 -2.87
CA SER A 54 23.09 -8.72 -1.66
C SER A 54 23.50 -9.41 -0.35
N GLY A 55 24.06 -10.62 -0.40
CA GLY A 55 24.36 -11.43 0.79
C GLY A 55 25.29 -10.75 1.79
N GLY A 56 26.25 -9.92 1.35
CA GLY A 56 27.13 -9.17 2.23
C GLY A 56 26.40 -8.08 3.01
N VAL A 57 25.49 -7.33 2.36
CA VAL A 57 24.64 -6.34 3.00
C VAL A 57 23.69 -7.02 3.98
N ALA A 58 23.04 -8.11 3.58
CA ALA A 58 22.11 -8.87 4.42
C ALA A 58 22.80 -9.47 5.66
N ALA A 59 23.93 -10.15 5.49
CA ALA A 59 24.71 -10.68 6.60
C ALA A 59 25.15 -9.59 7.58
N GLY A 60 25.61 -8.44 7.06
CA GLY A 60 26.00 -7.28 7.85
C GLY A 60 24.88 -6.73 8.73
N VAL A 61 23.62 -6.81 8.27
CA VAL A 61 22.45 -6.46 9.09
C VAL A 61 22.26 -7.46 10.22
N PHE A 62 22.16 -8.76 9.88
CA PHE A 62 21.88 -9.81 10.89
C PHE A 62 22.97 -9.92 11.95
N MET A 63 24.23 -9.76 11.60
CA MET A 63 25.35 -9.80 12.56
C MET A 63 25.28 -8.68 13.61
N ARG A 64 24.63 -7.57 13.31
CA ARG A 64 24.45 -6.44 14.26
C ARG A 64 23.31 -6.66 15.25
N ILE A 65 22.54 -7.72 15.10
CA ILE A 65 21.39 -8.05 15.95
C ILE A 65 21.83 -8.99 17.09
N ASP A 66 21.40 -8.71 18.32
CA ASP A 66 21.60 -9.64 19.44
C ASP A 66 20.53 -10.73 19.41
N PRO A 67 20.87 -12.00 19.04
CA PRO A 67 19.89 -13.06 18.87
C PRO A 67 19.20 -13.49 20.17
N LYS A 68 19.84 -13.25 21.33
CA LYS A 68 19.34 -13.71 22.64
C LYS A 68 18.04 -13.05 23.06
N ARG A 69 17.70 -11.93 22.43
CA ARG A 69 16.49 -11.18 22.74
C ARG A 69 15.23 -11.81 22.15
N PHE A 70 15.36 -12.53 21.03
CA PHE A 70 14.22 -12.90 20.22
C PHE A 70 13.79 -14.35 20.44
N LYS A 71 12.49 -14.56 20.48
CA LYS A 71 11.84 -15.88 20.43
C LYS A 71 11.27 -16.19 19.05
N ARG A 72 11.15 -15.17 18.17
CA ARG A 72 10.73 -15.34 16.78
C ARG A 72 11.28 -14.27 15.86
N VAL A 73 11.34 -14.62 14.57
CA VAL A 73 11.55 -13.69 13.47
C VAL A 73 10.32 -13.72 12.57
N VAL A 74 9.88 -12.56 12.11
CA VAL A 74 8.84 -12.42 11.08
C VAL A 74 9.48 -11.74 9.88
N VAL A 75 9.59 -12.44 8.76
CA VAL A 75 10.11 -11.92 7.50
C VAL A 75 8.93 -11.53 6.63
N ILE A 76 8.86 -10.27 6.21
CA ILE A 76 7.83 -9.76 5.32
C ILE A 76 8.48 -9.42 3.99
N GLY A 77 8.20 -10.20 2.94
CA GLY A 77 8.69 -9.96 1.58
C GLY A 77 7.56 -9.64 0.61
N PRO A 78 7.84 -8.95 -0.51
CA PRO A 78 6.83 -8.70 -1.55
C PRO A 78 6.43 -10.00 -2.27
N SER A 79 5.25 -10.01 -2.85
CA SER A 79 4.78 -11.10 -3.71
C SER A 79 5.18 -10.83 -5.16
N HIS A 80 6.15 -11.59 -5.69
CA HIS A 80 6.61 -11.45 -7.07
C HIS A 80 5.81 -12.30 -8.07
N TYR A 81 5.16 -13.36 -7.61
CA TYR A 81 4.55 -14.38 -8.49
C TYR A 81 3.03 -14.45 -8.41
N VAL A 82 2.43 -14.02 -7.30
CA VAL A 82 0.98 -14.11 -7.09
C VAL A 82 0.42 -12.74 -6.76
N GLY A 83 -0.49 -12.25 -7.58
CA GLY A 83 -1.19 -10.98 -7.32
C GLY A 83 -2.12 -11.12 -6.11
N MET A 84 -1.84 -10.37 -5.06
CA MET A 84 -2.69 -10.28 -3.86
C MET A 84 -2.95 -8.81 -3.57
N ARG A 85 -4.23 -8.40 -3.55
CA ARG A 85 -4.61 -7.03 -3.21
C ARG A 85 -5.18 -6.99 -1.81
N ASN A 86 -4.65 -6.10 -0.97
CA ASN A 86 -5.01 -5.91 0.43
C ASN A 86 -4.96 -7.22 1.24
N ARG A 87 -3.98 -8.07 0.91
CA ARG A 87 -3.80 -9.38 1.56
C ARG A 87 -2.33 -9.71 1.76
N MET A 88 -2.08 -10.52 2.78
CA MET A 88 -0.80 -11.18 3.04
C MET A 88 -1.02 -12.68 3.12
N SER A 89 -0.01 -13.46 2.72
CA SER A 89 -0.04 -14.91 2.86
C SER A 89 0.96 -15.37 3.91
N VAL A 90 0.53 -16.33 4.74
CA VAL A 90 1.40 -17.07 5.68
C VAL A 90 1.49 -18.54 5.28
N PRO A 91 2.61 -19.25 5.54
CA PRO A 91 2.80 -20.62 5.09
C PRO A 91 1.93 -21.60 5.86
N ASP A 92 1.56 -22.69 5.20
CA ASP A 92 1.00 -23.90 5.82
C ASP A 92 2.12 -24.92 6.08
N ALA A 93 3.08 -24.55 6.92
CA ALA A 93 4.24 -25.35 7.26
C ALA A 93 4.54 -25.32 8.76
N THR A 94 5.22 -26.35 9.26
CA THR A 94 5.76 -26.39 10.62
C THR A 94 7.27 -26.15 10.64
N HIS A 95 7.95 -26.37 9.51
CA HIS A 95 9.38 -26.15 9.33
C HIS A 95 9.68 -25.70 7.90
N PHE A 96 10.70 -24.89 7.76
CA PHE A 96 11.39 -24.66 6.49
C PHE A 96 12.62 -25.56 6.42
N LEU A 97 12.93 -26.07 5.22
CA LEU A 97 14.16 -26.81 4.98
C LEU A 97 15.10 -25.98 4.09
N THR A 98 16.27 -25.67 4.62
CA THR A 98 17.39 -25.04 3.90
C THR A 98 18.57 -26.00 3.84
N PRO A 99 19.66 -25.71 3.09
CA PRO A 99 20.88 -26.53 3.17
C PRO A 99 21.52 -26.58 4.56
N LEU A 100 21.21 -25.63 5.45
CA LEU A 100 21.70 -25.61 6.84
C LEU A 100 20.84 -26.45 7.81
N GLY A 101 19.83 -27.14 7.30
CA GLY A 101 18.89 -27.93 8.09
C GLY A 101 17.51 -27.28 8.24
N GLU A 102 16.70 -27.88 9.10
CA GLU A 102 15.35 -27.43 9.37
C GLU A 102 15.34 -26.19 10.28
N LEU A 103 14.47 -25.26 9.96
CA LEU A 103 14.17 -24.07 10.75
C LEU A 103 12.70 -24.12 11.18
N PRO A 104 12.36 -24.06 12.47
CA PRO A 104 10.98 -24.17 12.92
C PRO A 104 10.16 -22.94 12.54
N VAL A 105 8.88 -23.15 12.21
CA VAL A 105 7.88 -22.10 12.04
C VAL A 105 7.19 -21.84 13.38
N ASP A 106 7.02 -20.59 13.78
CA ASP A 106 6.14 -20.24 14.92
C ASP A 106 4.67 -20.45 14.54
N THR A 107 4.20 -21.68 14.59
CA THR A 107 2.84 -22.06 14.22
C THR A 107 1.77 -21.42 15.12
N ALA A 108 2.12 -21.11 16.37
CA ALA A 108 1.22 -20.41 17.29
C ALA A 108 1.02 -18.96 16.85
N PHE A 109 2.10 -18.30 16.42
CA PHE A 109 2.01 -16.95 15.88
C PHE A 109 1.30 -16.93 14.51
N VAL A 110 1.57 -17.89 13.63
CA VAL A 110 0.84 -18.07 12.36
C VAL A 110 -0.67 -18.21 12.62
N ALA A 111 -1.08 -18.99 13.63
CA ALA A 111 -2.49 -19.15 13.99
C ALA A 111 -3.12 -17.84 14.49
N ARG A 112 -2.36 -16.95 15.14
CA ARG A 112 -2.82 -15.61 15.52
C ARG A 112 -2.95 -14.70 14.29
N LEU A 113 -1.96 -14.70 13.39
CA LEU A 113 -2.00 -13.93 12.15
C LEU A 113 -3.20 -14.30 11.27
N ARG A 114 -3.50 -15.59 11.15
CA ARG A 114 -4.65 -16.09 10.36
C ARG A 114 -6.02 -15.65 10.87
N LYS A 115 -6.11 -15.06 12.07
CA LYS A 115 -7.35 -14.42 12.55
C LYS A 115 -7.54 -13.01 12.01
N LEU A 116 -6.51 -12.40 11.44
CA LEU A 116 -6.62 -11.10 10.81
C LEU A 116 -7.32 -11.24 9.45
N PRO A 117 -8.28 -10.37 9.11
CA PRO A 117 -9.12 -10.54 7.91
C PRO A 117 -8.36 -10.44 6.59
N PHE A 118 -7.19 -9.81 6.60
CA PHE A 118 -6.33 -9.65 5.42
C PHE A 118 -5.23 -10.73 5.32
N VAL A 119 -5.14 -11.66 6.28
CA VAL A 119 -4.15 -12.74 6.26
C VAL A 119 -4.79 -14.03 5.77
N ILE A 120 -4.24 -14.57 4.69
CA ILE A 120 -4.66 -15.82 4.06
C ILE A 120 -3.54 -16.86 4.13
N CYS A 121 -3.85 -18.07 3.73
CA CYS A 121 -2.86 -19.10 3.46
C CYS A 121 -3.00 -19.48 1.99
N GLU A 122 -2.13 -18.91 1.14
CA GLU A 122 -2.08 -19.16 -0.30
C GLU A 122 -0.77 -19.90 -0.63
N PRO A 123 -0.81 -21.22 -0.81
CA PRO A 123 0.41 -22.01 -1.04
C PRO A 123 1.19 -21.57 -2.27
N ALA A 124 0.49 -21.12 -3.33
CA ALA A 124 1.13 -20.66 -4.56
C ALA A 124 1.99 -19.41 -4.33
N ALA A 125 1.62 -18.54 -3.37
CA ALA A 125 2.40 -17.36 -3.02
C ALA A 125 3.76 -17.69 -2.40
N HIS A 126 3.91 -18.88 -1.80
CA HIS A 126 5.15 -19.30 -1.16
C HIS A 126 5.99 -20.26 -2.01
N ALA A 127 5.39 -20.94 -3.00
CA ALA A 127 6.02 -22.06 -3.70
C ALA A 127 7.34 -21.67 -4.40
N ASN A 128 7.39 -20.49 -5.01
CA ASN A 128 8.56 -20.00 -5.74
C ASN A 128 9.06 -18.63 -5.22
N GLU A 129 8.47 -18.10 -4.14
CA GLU A 129 8.84 -16.80 -3.63
C GLU A 129 10.23 -16.85 -2.98
N HIS A 130 11.05 -15.87 -3.38
CA HIS A 130 12.42 -15.77 -2.91
C HIS A 130 12.58 -14.67 -1.85
N SER A 131 11.74 -13.64 -1.90
CA SER A 131 11.91 -12.43 -1.12
C SER A 131 11.97 -12.66 0.40
N ASP A 132 11.22 -13.63 0.91
CA ASP A 132 11.19 -14.00 2.31
C ASP A 132 12.11 -15.20 2.63
N GLN A 133 12.14 -16.22 1.76
CA GLN A 133 12.88 -17.46 2.01
C GLN A 133 14.40 -17.31 1.90
N ILE A 134 14.90 -16.33 1.14
CA ILE A 134 16.34 -16.09 1.00
C ILE A 134 16.99 -15.66 2.33
N GLN A 135 16.20 -15.14 3.26
CA GLN A 135 16.67 -14.72 4.57
C GLN A 135 16.91 -15.90 5.51
N LEU A 136 16.28 -17.06 5.26
CA LEU A 136 16.28 -18.21 6.19
C LEU A 136 17.70 -18.71 6.53
N PRO A 137 18.62 -18.95 5.57
CA PRO A 137 19.96 -19.41 5.93
C PRO A 137 20.77 -18.37 6.70
N LEU A 138 20.57 -17.07 6.43
CA LEU A 138 21.23 -16.02 7.20
C LEU A 138 20.69 -15.92 8.62
N ILE A 139 19.39 -16.11 8.83
CA ILE A 139 18.79 -16.21 10.17
C ILE A 139 19.38 -17.40 10.91
N GLN A 140 19.49 -18.57 10.28
CA GLN A 140 20.09 -19.75 10.87
C GLN A 140 21.57 -19.57 11.26
N ALA A 141 22.34 -18.93 10.39
CA ALA A 141 23.79 -18.77 10.58
C ALA A 141 24.15 -17.60 11.51
N CYS A 142 23.47 -16.47 11.40
CA CYS A 142 23.84 -15.24 12.10
C CYS A 142 23.08 -15.03 13.43
N LEU A 143 21.85 -15.55 13.54
CA LEU A 143 21.03 -15.42 14.74
C LEU A 143 20.97 -16.75 15.51
N SER A 144 20.22 -17.73 15.02
CA SER A 144 20.14 -19.06 15.63
C SER A 144 19.51 -20.06 14.65
N SER A 145 20.04 -21.28 14.62
CA SER A 145 19.51 -22.38 13.81
C SER A 145 18.10 -22.84 14.24
N ASN A 146 17.69 -22.52 15.46
CA ASN A 146 16.41 -22.95 16.05
C ASN A 146 15.47 -21.78 16.37
N LEU A 147 15.74 -20.59 15.84
CA LEU A 147 14.89 -19.42 16.07
C LEU A 147 13.60 -19.52 15.25
N PRO A 148 12.42 -19.71 15.86
CA PRO A 148 11.18 -19.85 15.13
C PRO A 148 10.95 -18.68 14.18
N THR A 149 10.69 -18.98 12.91
CA THR A 149 10.58 -17.96 11.85
C THR A 149 9.25 -18.08 11.14
N VAL A 150 8.67 -16.95 10.79
CA VAL A 150 7.44 -16.85 9.99
C VAL A 150 7.73 -16.04 8.74
N CYS A 151 7.58 -16.67 7.59
CA CYS A 151 7.62 -16.00 6.29
C CYS A 151 6.23 -15.45 5.95
N VAL A 152 6.14 -14.18 5.62
CA VAL A 152 4.91 -13.50 5.23
C VAL A 152 5.12 -12.90 3.85
N VAL A 153 4.36 -13.37 2.87
CA VAL A 153 4.35 -12.80 1.53
C VAL A 153 3.31 -11.68 1.48
N CYS A 154 3.77 -10.47 1.27
CA CYS A 154 2.97 -9.25 1.27
C CYS A 154 2.50 -8.92 -0.14
N GLY A 155 1.20 -8.82 -0.34
CA GLY A 155 0.61 -8.28 -1.57
C GLY A 155 0.60 -6.75 -1.59
N GLN A 156 -0.04 -6.19 -2.60
CA GLN A 156 -0.20 -4.75 -2.75
C GLN A 156 -1.33 -4.25 -1.86
N PHE A 157 -1.08 -3.20 -1.10
CA PHE A 157 -2.08 -2.57 -0.24
C PHE A 157 -2.47 -1.19 -0.71
N ASP A 158 -3.77 -0.93 -0.74
CA ASP A 158 -4.28 0.43 -0.79
C ASP A 158 -4.00 1.14 0.54
N ARG A 159 -3.69 2.43 0.49
CA ARG A 159 -3.19 3.15 1.67
C ARG A 159 -4.04 3.07 2.95
N PRO A 160 -5.38 3.19 2.91
CA PRO A 160 -6.22 3.03 4.10
C PRO A 160 -6.14 1.62 4.68
N ASP A 161 -6.16 0.60 3.81
CA ASP A 161 -6.11 -0.80 4.21
C ASP A 161 -4.73 -1.16 4.78
N LEU A 162 -3.65 -0.57 4.24
CA LEU A 162 -2.29 -0.74 4.73
C LEU A 162 -2.15 -0.29 6.18
N VAL A 163 -2.64 0.90 6.52
CA VAL A 163 -2.54 1.44 7.89
C VAL A 163 -3.35 0.58 8.86
N ALA A 164 -4.61 0.27 8.53
CA ALA A 164 -5.47 -0.56 9.37
C ALA A 164 -4.89 -1.98 9.56
N ALA A 165 -4.34 -2.57 8.50
CA ALA A 165 -3.69 -3.87 8.57
C ALA A 165 -2.40 -3.84 9.40
N ALA A 166 -1.59 -2.78 9.25
CA ALA A 166 -0.37 -2.58 10.01
C ALA A 166 -0.64 -2.43 11.52
N ASP A 167 -1.67 -1.68 11.91
CA ASP A 167 -2.09 -1.53 13.31
C ASP A 167 -2.54 -2.86 13.90
N ALA A 168 -3.37 -3.61 13.18
CA ALA A 168 -3.85 -4.92 13.61
C ALA A 168 -2.70 -5.96 13.72
N PHE A 169 -1.75 -5.93 12.80
CA PHE A 169 -0.57 -6.80 12.83
C PHE A 169 0.33 -6.43 14.00
N ARG A 170 0.60 -5.13 14.18
CA ARG A 170 1.43 -4.61 15.28
C ARG A 170 0.89 -5.02 16.65
N ALA A 171 -0.43 -5.04 16.86
CA ALA A 171 -1.06 -5.47 18.12
C ALA A 171 -0.73 -6.93 18.51
N LEU A 172 -0.17 -7.72 17.59
CA LEU A 172 0.30 -9.09 17.84
C LEU A 172 1.79 -9.15 18.20
N LEU A 173 2.56 -8.07 18.01
CA LEU A 173 4.00 -8.02 18.23
C LEU A 173 4.34 -7.80 19.71
N ASP A 174 5.51 -8.26 20.09
CA ASP A 174 6.15 -8.02 21.39
C ASP A 174 7.66 -7.83 21.19
N ASP A 175 8.35 -7.35 22.21
CA ASP A 175 9.79 -7.06 22.16
C ASP A 175 10.69 -8.29 21.95
N GLN A 176 10.12 -9.49 21.97
CA GLN A 176 10.80 -10.72 21.62
C GLN A 176 10.56 -11.12 20.15
N THR A 177 9.96 -10.25 19.36
CA THR A 177 9.71 -10.44 17.93
C THR A 177 10.61 -9.52 17.10
N LEU A 178 11.46 -10.09 16.26
CA LEU A 178 12.18 -9.34 15.22
C LEU A 178 11.34 -9.31 13.95
N VAL A 179 11.05 -8.12 13.42
CA VAL A 179 10.41 -7.98 12.11
C VAL A 179 11.48 -7.62 11.08
N VAL A 180 11.52 -8.36 9.98
CA VAL A 180 12.44 -8.14 8.86
C VAL A 180 11.62 -7.77 7.63
N ALA A 181 11.72 -6.52 7.15
CA ALA A 181 11.22 -6.16 5.83
C ALA A 181 12.28 -6.50 4.79
N SER A 182 11.92 -7.38 3.87
CA SER A 182 12.80 -7.87 2.82
C SER A 182 12.55 -7.07 1.54
N SER A 183 13.55 -6.30 1.09
CA SER A 183 13.42 -5.41 -0.07
C SER A 183 14.75 -5.10 -0.71
N ASP A 184 14.86 -5.32 -2.02
CA ASP A 184 15.84 -4.60 -2.80
C ASP A 184 15.31 -3.18 -3.08
N PHE A 185 16.22 -2.23 -3.33
CA PHE A 185 15.90 -0.87 -3.69
C PHE A 185 15.80 -0.74 -5.22
N THR A 186 16.16 0.38 -5.81
CA THR A 186 15.89 0.65 -7.23
C THR A 186 16.49 -0.41 -8.15
N HIS A 187 15.69 -0.95 -9.06
CA HIS A 187 16.09 -1.74 -10.20
C HIS A 187 16.23 -0.81 -11.40
N TYR A 188 17.46 -0.45 -11.75
CA TYR A 188 17.79 0.48 -12.81
C TYR A 188 18.24 -0.26 -14.08
N GLY A 189 17.85 0.25 -15.24
CA GLY A 189 18.35 -0.16 -16.54
C GLY A 189 17.26 -0.67 -17.49
N ALA A 190 17.67 -0.89 -18.75
CA ALA A 190 16.76 -1.35 -19.79
C ALA A 190 16.12 -2.72 -19.48
N ASN A 191 16.83 -3.59 -18.78
CA ASN A 191 16.33 -4.91 -18.37
C ASN A 191 15.16 -4.82 -17.37
N TYR A 192 15.03 -3.69 -16.69
CA TYR A 192 13.98 -3.44 -15.69
C TYR A 192 12.94 -2.42 -16.16
N GLY A 193 13.11 -1.88 -17.39
CA GLY A 193 12.22 -0.86 -17.94
C GLY A 193 12.27 0.48 -17.21
N TYR A 194 13.38 0.78 -16.49
CA TYR A 194 13.52 1.99 -15.70
C TYR A 194 14.88 2.65 -15.90
N VAL A 195 14.91 3.72 -16.71
CA VAL A 195 16.13 4.48 -17.07
C VAL A 195 15.84 5.98 -16.93
N PRO A 196 15.70 6.51 -15.70
CA PRO A 196 15.36 7.92 -15.48
C PRO A 196 16.53 8.88 -15.76
N PHE A 197 17.74 8.39 -15.88
CA PHE A 197 18.97 9.13 -16.20
C PHE A 197 19.97 8.22 -16.93
N THR A 198 20.87 8.81 -17.70
CA THR A 198 21.88 8.08 -18.48
C THR A 198 23.32 8.58 -18.24
N GLN A 199 23.48 9.60 -17.40
CA GLN A 199 24.77 10.16 -17.00
C GLN A 199 24.92 10.04 -15.47
N ASP A 200 26.15 9.92 -15.00
CA ASP A 200 26.46 9.80 -13.57
C ASP A 200 25.58 8.75 -12.87
N VAL A 201 25.35 7.60 -13.51
CA VAL A 201 24.36 6.59 -13.14
C VAL A 201 24.51 6.17 -11.69
N GLU A 202 25.72 5.80 -11.26
CA GLU A 202 25.99 5.37 -9.89
C GLU A 202 25.58 6.43 -8.86
N LYS A 203 25.99 7.68 -9.08
CA LYS A 203 25.69 8.80 -8.18
C LYS A 203 24.20 9.14 -8.13
N ASN A 204 23.57 9.17 -9.30
CA ASN A 204 22.16 9.50 -9.41
C ASN A 204 21.28 8.39 -8.80
N LEU A 205 21.68 7.13 -8.97
CA LEU A 205 21.02 5.97 -8.36
C LEU A 205 21.13 6.03 -6.83
N GLU A 206 22.33 6.31 -6.30
CA GLU A 206 22.49 6.49 -4.85
C GLU A 206 21.67 7.66 -4.33
N THR A 207 21.60 8.78 -5.05
CA THR A 207 20.77 9.93 -4.67
C THR A 207 19.28 9.56 -4.62
N LEU A 208 18.79 8.83 -5.62
CA LEU A 208 17.41 8.36 -5.71
C LEU A 208 17.07 7.42 -4.53
N ASP A 209 17.91 6.44 -4.29
CA ASP A 209 17.71 5.46 -3.21
C ASP A 209 17.80 6.09 -1.82
N MET A 210 18.72 7.07 -1.65
CA MET A 210 18.83 7.79 -0.38
C MET A 210 17.61 8.68 -0.14
N GLY A 211 16.97 9.22 -1.18
CA GLY A 211 15.69 9.91 -1.05
C GLY A 211 14.59 8.98 -0.48
N VAL A 212 14.48 7.76 -0.99
CA VAL A 212 13.58 6.73 -0.44
C VAL A 212 13.94 6.39 1.01
N PHE A 213 15.23 6.13 1.27
CA PHE A 213 15.71 5.72 2.59
C PHE A 213 15.51 6.82 3.65
N GLU A 214 15.75 8.08 3.32
CA GLU A 214 15.56 9.19 4.27
C GLU A 214 14.11 9.35 4.70
N LEU A 215 13.16 9.19 3.78
CA LEU A 215 11.73 9.23 4.11
C LEU A 215 11.34 8.05 5.01
N PHE A 216 11.89 6.87 4.74
CA PHE A 216 11.76 5.71 5.61
C PHE A 216 12.37 6.00 7.00
N ALA A 217 13.57 6.56 7.07
CA ALA A 217 14.26 6.87 8.32
C ALA A 217 13.53 7.96 9.14
N LYS A 218 12.93 8.94 8.47
CA LYS A 218 12.06 9.96 9.08
C LYS A 218 10.70 9.38 9.50
N LYS A 219 10.41 8.16 9.12
CA LYS A 219 9.13 7.48 9.34
C LYS A 219 7.96 8.21 8.66
N ASP A 220 8.21 8.88 7.56
CA ASP A 220 7.21 9.59 6.77
C ASP A 220 6.58 8.67 5.72
N LEU A 221 5.52 7.95 6.11
CA LEU A 221 4.80 7.04 5.21
C LEU A 221 4.21 7.78 4.00
N SER A 222 3.70 8.99 4.21
CA SER A 222 3.09 9.79 3.15
C SER A 222 4.13 10.24 2.13
N GLY A 223 5.22 10.80 2.63
CA GLY A 223 6.35 11.23 1.80
C GLY A 223 7.01 10.05 1.09
N PHE A 224 7.18 8.90 1.78
CA PHE A 224 7.74 7.67 1.21
C PHE A 224 6.93 7.18 -0.02
N LEU A 225 5.62 7.01 0.14
CA LEU A 225 4.75 6.56 -0.95
C LEU A 225 4.69 7.60 -2.09
N LYS A 226 4.57 8.88 -1.75
CA LYS A 226 4.57 9.97 -2.72
C LYS A 226 5.86 10.02 -3.53
N TYR A 227 7.01 9.90 -2.88
CA TYR A 227 8.31 9.92 -3.55
C TYR A 227 8.46 8.76 -4.53
N LEU A 228 8.04 7.55 -4.15
CA LEU A 228 8.03 6.40 -5.05
C LEU A 228 7.10 6.60 -6.26
N ASP A 229 5.92 7.21 -6.04
CA ASP A 229 4.98 7.51 -7.12
C ASP A 229 5.51 8.60 -8.07
N GLU A 230 6.16 9.64 -7.55
CA GLU A 230 6.68 10.78 -8.33
C GLU A 230 7.95 10.41 -9.11
N THR A 231 8.84 9.60 -8.51
CA THR A 231 10.10 9.21 -9.14
C THR A 231 9.98 7.96 -10.00
N GLY A 232 8.97 7.13 -9.75
CA GLY A 232 8.83 5.81 -10.36
C GLY A 232 9.91 4.82 -9.92
N ALA A 233 10.65 5.10 -8.82
CA ALA A 233 11.70 4.22 -8.32
C ALA A 233 11.19 2.80 -8.09
N THR A 234 11.83 1.84 -8.73
CA THR A 234 11.40 0.44 -8.83
C THR A 234 11.82 -0.37 -7.59
N VAL A 235 11.44 0.10 -6.42
CA VAL A 235 11.70 -0.59 -5.13
C VAL A 235 10.74 -1.78 -5.01
N CYS A 236 11.25 -3.01 -5.13
CA CYS A 236 10.39 -4.21 -5.15
C CYS A 236 9.63 -4.42 -3.83
N GLY A 237 10.22 -4.07 -2.70
CA GLY A 237 9.61 -4.14 -1.38
C GLY A 237 8.83 -2.88 -0.96
N ARG A 238 8.28 -2.10 -1.90
CA ARG A 238 7.45 -0.92 -1.62
C ARG A 238 6.40 -1.22 -0.54
N ASP A 239 5.60 -2.27 -0.72
CA ASP A 239 4.52 -2.61 0.21
C ASP A 239 5.04 -3.16 1.56
N PRO A 240 5.99 -4.12 1.63
CA PRO A 240 6.64 -4.53 2.88
C PRO A 240 7.27 -3.37 3.67
N LEU A 241 7.97 -2.45 2.98
CA LEU A 241 8.57 -1.29 3.62
C LEU A 241 7.51 -0.31 4.14
N ALA A 242 6.48 -0.03 3.34
CA ALA A 242 5.36 0.82 3.74
C ALA A 242 4.60 0.21 4.93
N PHE A 243 4.39 -1.12 4.91
CA PHE A 243 3.75 -1.85 5.99
C PHE A 243 4.59 -1.80 7.28
N LEU A 244 5.90 -2.05 7.19
CA LEU A 244 6.80 -1.88 8.33
C LEU A 244 6.77 -0.45 8.84
N LEU A 245 6.85 0.54 7.94
CA LEU A 245 6.85 1.96 8.28
C LEU A 245 5.60 2.37 9.06
N ALA A 246 4.43 1.85 8.67
CA ALA A 246 3.16 2.09 9.36
C ALA A 246 3.14 1.46 10.78
N MET A 247 3.85 0.35 10.99
CA MET A 247 3.94 -0.32 12.30
C MET A 247 4.95 0.32 13.27
N LEU A 248 5.93 1.11 12.79
CA LEU A 248 7.07 1.52 13.62
C LEU A 248 6.65 2.30 14.87
N PRO A 249 7.31 2.06 16.03
CA PRO A 249 7.13 2.86 17.22
C PRO A 249 7.45 4.34 16.99
N ALA A 250 6.77 5.23 17.72
CA ALA A 250 7.01 6.67 17.61
C ALA A 250 8.47 7.04 17.90
N GLY A 251 9.06 6.46 18.94
CA GLY A 251 10.44 6.67 19.36
C GLY A 251 11.49 5.92 18.53
N ALA A 252 11.09 5.07 17.58
CA ALA A 252 12.03 4.25 16.82
C ALA A 252 13.03 5.09 16.03
N LYS A 253 14.29 4.65 16.02
CA LYS A 253 15.39 5.23 15.24
C LYS A 253 15.82 4.25 14.16
N VAL A 254 16.02 4.74 12.96
CA VAL A 254 16.48 3.93 11.82
C VAL A 254 17.95 4.24 11.57
N GLU A 255 18.78 3.19 11.56
CA GLU A 255 20.22 3.27 11.28
C GLU A 255 20.52 2.49 9.99
N ARG A 256 21.02 3.17 8.94
CA ARG A 256 21.55 2.50 7.75
C ARG A 256 22.83 1.76 8.11
N THR A 257 22.92 0.50 7.75
CA THR A 257 24.13 -0.33 8.00
C THR A 257 25.04 -0.44 6.79
N ALA A 258 24.46 -0.43 5.59
CA ALA A 258 25.17 -0.52 4.32
C ALA A 258 24.32 -0.01 3.16
N TYR A 259 25.00 0.35 2.07
CA TYR A 259 24.45 0.57 0.73
C TYR A 259 25.41 -0.01 -0.29
N GLU A 260 24.92 -0.79 -1.23
CA GLU A 260 25.69 -1.38 -2.32
C GLU A 260 24.81 -1.52 -3.56
N THR A 261 25.43 -1.67 -4.73
CA THR A 261 24.73 -1.92 -5.98
C THR A 261 25.36 -3.03 -6.80
N SER A 262 24.56 -3.79 -7.55
CA SER A 262 25.09 -4.78 -8.48
C SER A 262 25.91 -4.13 -9.61
N GLY A 263 25.56 -2.92 -10.01
CA GLY A 263 26.32 -2.16 -11.00
C GLY A 263 27.73 -1.84 -10.52
N ARG A 264 27.91 -1.37 -9.29
CA ARG A 264 29.23 -1.14 -8.68
C ARG A 264 30.04 -2.43 -8.61
N MET A 265 29.42 -3.53 -8.20
CA MET A 265 30.09 -4.83 -8.09
C MET A 265 30.55 -5.41 -9.44
N LEU A 266 29.78 -5.18 -10.49
CA LEU A 266 30.04 -5.73 -11.83
C LEU A 266 30.68 -4.73 -12.78
N HIS A 267 30.86 -3.47 -12.37
CA HIS A 267 31.27 -2.37 -13.23
C HIS A 267 30.30 -2.20 -14.43
N ASP A 268 28.99 -2.27 -14.15
CA ASP A 268 27.91 -2.16 -15.14
C ASP A 268 27.05 -0.94 -14.86
N ASP A 269 27.17 0.08 -15.71
CA ASP A 269 26.38 1.32 -15.63
C ASP A 269 25.03 1.22 -16.38
N GLN A 270 24.78 0.10 -17.08
CA GLN A 270 23.56 -0.08 -17.88
C GLN A 270 22.43 -0.74 -17.11
N ASN A 271 22.78 -1.68 -16.20
CA ASN A 271 21.81 -2.38 -15.38
C ASN A 271 22.34 -2.53 -13.95
N SER A 272 21.56 -2.10 -12.99
CA SER A 272 21.95 -2.13 -11.59
C SER A 272 20.76 -2.33 -10.68
N VAL A 273 20.94 -3.11 -9.61
CA VAL A 273 19.99 -3.25 -8.51
C VAL A 273 20.65 -2.76 -7.23
N SER A 274 19.94 -1.97 -6.46
CA SER A 274 20.44 -1.37 -5.24
C SER A 274 20.05 -2.15 -4.00
N TYR A 275 20.94 -2.23 -3.04
CA TYR A 275 20.82 -3.00 -1.80
C TYR A 275 21.05 -2.10 -0.60
N VAL A 276 20.02 -1.92 0.21
CA VAL A 276 20.08 -1.15 1.47
C VAL A 276 19.91 -2.09 2.64
N GLY A 277 20.83 -2.01 3.60
CA GLY A 277 20.69 -2.64 4.91
C GLY A 277 20.39 -1.60 5.97
N ALA A 278 19.42 -1.87 6.86
CA ALA A 278 19.12 -0.99 7.97
C ALA A 278 18.62 -1.74 9.21
N LEU A 279 18.84 -1.13 10.37
CA LEU A 279 18.28 -1.53 11.65
C LEU A 279 17.26 -0.49 12.12
N VAL A 280 16.21 -0.95 12.75
CA VAL A 280 15.26 -0.11 13.46
C VAL A 280 15.41 -0.39 14.95
N LEU A 281 15.80 0.64 15.68
CA LEU A 281 15.99 0.59 17.13
C LEU A 281 14.75 1.13 17.81
N GLY A 282 14.13 0.34 18.68
CA GLY A 282 12.90 0.69 19.38
C GLY A 282 12.32 -0.50 20.14
N SER A 283 11.12 -0.35 20.63
CA SER A 283 10.36 -1.36 21.35
C SER A 283 8.94 -1.42 20.80
N TRP A 284 8.42 -2.62 20.55
CA TRP A 284 7.02 -2.80 20.12
C TRP A 284 6.02 -2.48 21.25
N GLU A 285 6.49 -2.43 22.50
CA GLU A 285 5.68 -2.05 23.68
C GLU A 285 5.52 -0.53 23.80
N GLU A 286 6.41 0.26 23.17
CA GLU A 286 6.20 1.70 23.05
C GLU A 286 4.88 1.96 22.31
N ALA A 287 4.20 3.05 22.66
CA ALA A 287 3.02 3.46 21.93
C ALA A 287 3.31 3.42 20.43
N PRO A 288 2.39 2.91 19.59
CA PRO A 288 2.50 3.11 18.17
C PRO A 288 2.81 4.59 17.99
N ARG A 289 3.63 4.92 17.02
CA ARG A 289 3.55 6.25 16.47
C ARG A 289 2.04 6.47 16.38
N THR A 290 1.50 7.38 17.25
CA THR A 290 0.29 8.05 16.81
C THR A 290 0.74 8.51 15.44
N ALA A 291 0.35 7.80 14.40
CA ALA A 291 0.40 8.37 13.11
C ALA A 291 0.07 9.83 13.42
N GLU A 292 0.85 10.80 12.92
CA GLU A 292 0.10 11.92 12.48
C GLU A 292 -1.00 11.20 11.73
N THR A 293 -1.84 10.66 12.59
CA THR A 293 -3.15 10.32 12.21
C THR A 293 -3.45 11.58 11.48
N PRO A 294 -3.59 11.53 10.23
CA PRO A 294 -4.65 12.35 9.84
C PRO A 294 -5.68 11.88 10.88
N ARG A 295 -6.12 12.71 11.75
CA ARG A 295 -7.48 12.74 12.21
C ARG A 295 -8.41 12.52 11.01
N ALA A 296 -7.90 11.97 9.95
CA ALA A 296 -8.49 11.60 8.69
C ALA A 296 -9.34 10.36 8.79
N ALA A 297 -9.14 9.40 9.69
CA ALA A 297 -10.12 8.34 9.83
C ALA A 297 -11.27 8.79 10.73
N ASP A 298 -11.02 9.59 11.79
CA ASP A 298 -12.10 10.21 12.56
C ASP A 298 -12.61 11.49 11.87
N ALA A 299 -11.75 12.33 11.27
CA ALA A 299 -12.16 13.43 10.41
C ALA A 299 -12.70 12.99 9.04
N ALA A 300 -12.38 11.78 8.56
CA ALA A 300 -13.00 11.21 7.36
C ALA A 300 -14.42 10.69 7.62
N CYS A 301 -14.80 10.48 8.88
CA CYS A 301 -16.19 10.21 9.29
C CYS A 301 -16.96 11.51 9.62
N GLU A 302 -16.26 12.61 9.93
CA GLU A 302 -16.91 13.92 10.15
C GLU A 302 -17.27 14.58 8.81
N LYS A 303 -18.46 15.15 8.77
CA LYS A 303 -18.89 16.02 7.66
C LYS A 303 -17.93 17.21 7.56
N LEU A 304 -17.61 17.63 6.33
CA LEU A 304 -16.90 18.89 6.13
C LEU A 304 -17.71 20.02 6.71
N ALA A 305 -17.00 21.01 7.26
CA ALA A 305 -17.62 22.25 7.72
C ALA A 305 -18.39 22.95 6.57
N GLU A 306 -19.48 23.60 6.90
CA GLU A 306 -20.34 24.27 5.91
C GLU A 306 -19.55 25.29 5.07
N GLU A 307 -18.61 26.01 5.70
CA GLU A 307 -17.72 26.95 5.02
C GLU A 307 -16.84 26.28 3.96
N ASP A 308 -16.31 25.08 4.23
CA ASP A 308 -15.51 24.33 3.28
C ASP A 308 -16.35 23.80 2.12
N CYS A 309 -17.59 23.42 2.40
CA CYS A 309 -18.56 23.04 1.37
C CYS A 309 -18.85 24.21 0.41
N VAL A 310 -19.04 25.41 0.95
CA VAL A 310 -19.22 26.63 0.14
C VAL A 310 -17.98 26.93 -0.71
N ARG A 311 -16.77 26.75 -0.13
CA ARG A 311 -15.51 26.93 -0.88
C ARG A 311 -15.37 25.92 -2.02
N LEU A 312 -15.76 24.65 -1.81
CA LEU A 312 -15.74 23.62 -2.86
C LEU A 312 -16.71 23.94 -4.00
N LEU A 313 -17.93 24.40 -3.70
CA LEU A 313 -18.89 24.83 -4.72
C LEU A 313 -18.38 26.03 -5.52
N ALA A 314 -17.80 27.03 -4.84
CA ALA A 314 -17.18 28.18 -5.50
C ALA A 314 -16.01 27.77 -6.41
N LEU A 315 -15.16 26.82 -5.94
CA LEU A 315 -14.06 26.24 -6.72
C LEU A 315 -14.60 25.54 -7.99
N ALA A 316 -15.60 24.68 -7.84
CA ALA A 316 -16.21 23.98 -8.97
C ALA A 316 -16.78 24.95 -10.00
N ARG A 317 -17.51 25.95 -9.55
CA ARG A 317 -18.10 27.00 -10.42
C ARG A 317 -17.03 27.79 -11.18
N GLU A 318 -15.96 28.21 -10.51
CA GLU A 318 -14.87 28.96 -11.14
C GLU A 318 -14.10 28.06 -12.12
N THR A 319 -13.87 26.78 -11.75
CA THR A 319 -13.23 25.81 -12.63
C THR A 319 -14.04 25.62 -13.91
N LEU A 320 -15.35 25.42 -13.82
CA LEU A 320 -16.24 25.29 -14.98
C LEU A 320 -16.18 26.52 -15.87
N ARG A 321 -16.30 27.70 -15.28
CA ARG A 321 -16.24 28.98 -16.02
C ARG A 321 -14.92 29.08 -16.80
N THR A 322 -13.81 28.78 -16.16
CA THR A 322 -12.48 28.83 -16.78
C THR A 322 -12.30 27.77 -17.84
N ALA A 323 -12.79 26.54 -17.59
CA ALA A 323 -12.68 25.43 -18.55
C ALA A 323 -13.38 25.75 -19.87
N LEU A 324 -14.58 26.32 -19.77
CA LEU A 324 -15.42 26.66 -20.95
C LEU A 324 -14.90 27.88 -21.72
N ARG A 325 -14.32 28.88 -21.05
CA ARG A 325 -13.80 30.11 -21.69
C ARG A 325 -12.36 29.99 -22.16
N ASP A 326 -11.48 29.52 -21.30
CA ASP A 326 -10.02 29.60 -21.42
C ASP A 326 -9.36 28.23 -21.64
N GLY A 327 -10.17 27.16 -21.64
CA GLY A 327 -9.74 25.77 -21.83
C GLY A 327 -9.29 25.06 -20.55
N GLU A 328 -9.27 23.73 -20.60
CA GLU A 328 -9.02 22.82 -19.50
C GLU A 328 -7.66 23.05 -18.82
N GLY A 329 -6.62 23.31 -19.60
CA GLY A 329 -5.26 23.52 -19.07
C GLY A 329 -5.16 24.70 -18.11
N ARG A 330 -6.01 25.74 -18.27
CA ARG A 330 -6.09 26.88 -17.37
C ARG A 330 -6.94 26.55 -16.14
N ALA A 331 -8.06 25.89 -16.35
CA ALA A 331 -8.95 25.42 -15.28
C ALA A 331 -8.23 24.45 -14.32
N ALA A 332 -7.38 23.56 -14.84
CA ALA A 332 -6.59 22.61 -14.05
C ALA A 332 -5.56 23.28 -13.10
N ARG A 333 -5.31 24.58 -13.23
CA ARG A 333 -4.41 25.36 -12.38
C ARG A 333 -5.12 26.18 -11.31
N ILE A 334 -6.46 26.15 -11.27
CA ILE A 334 -7.23 26.90 -10.27
C ILE A 334 -7.02 26.23 -8.90
N GLU A 335 -6.77 27.07 -7.90
CA GLU A 335 -6.61 26.65 -6.51
C GLU A 335 -7.56 27.45 -5.60
N PRO A 336 -8.00 26.87 -4.48
CA PRO A 336 -8.77 27.63 -3.50
C PRO A 336 -7.95 28.80 -2.94
N LYS A 337 -8.60 29.91 -2.65
CA LYS A 337 -7.94 31.08 -2.06
C LYS A 337 -7.33 30.78 -0.69
N GLU A 338 -7.93 29.86 0.04
CA GLU A 338 -7.49 29.38 1.36
C GLU A 338 -7.63 27.87 1.42
N LEU A 339 -6.55 27.17 1.77
CA LEU A 339 -6.49 25.72 1.94
C LEU A 339 -6.66 25.39 3.42
N THR A 340 -7.89 25.10 3.82
CA THR A 340 -8.23 24.60 5.15
C THR A 340 -7.88 23.10 5.29
N GLU A 341 -7.82 22.59 6.51
CA GLU A 341 -7.63 21.16 6.75
C GLU A 341 -8.79 20.32 6.16
N GLY A 342 -10.01 20.83 6.15
CA GLY A 342 -11.15 20.19 5.49
C GLY A 342 -10.95 20.04 3.99
N LEU A 343 -10.43 21.06 3.31
CA LEU A 343 -10.15 21.02 1.86
C LEU A 343 -8.97 20.10 1.52
N LYS A 344 -7.99 19.97 2.42
CA LYS A 344 -6.86 19.04 2.29
C LYS A 344 -7.23 17.59 2.64
N ALA A 345 -8.41 17.34 3.20
CA ALA A 345 -8.83 15.98 3.52
C ALA A 345 -8.83 15.09 2.26
N VAL A 346 -8.19 13.92 2.35
CA VAL A 346 -8.12 12.95 1.25
C VAL A 346 -9.44 12.18 1.21
N ARG A 347 -10.27 12.45 0.20
CA ARG A 347 -11.62 11.87 0.06
C ARG A 347 -11.95 11.59 -1.39
N GLY A 348 -12.82 10.60 -1.62
CA GLY A 348 -13.52 10.46 -2.89
C GLY A 348 -14.60 11.53 -3.03
N GLY A 349 -15.01 11.82 -4.25
CA GLY A 349 -16.08 12.78 -4.49
C GLY A 349 -16.60 12.74 -5.91
N PHE A 350 -17.83 13.22 -6.09
CA PHE A 350 -18.49 13.37 -7.39
C PHE A 350 -18.93 14.81 -7.57
N VAL A 351 -18.80 15.30 -8.80
CA VAL A 351 -19.41 16.56 -9.23
C VAL A 351 -20.53 16.22 -10.20
N THR A 352 -21.73 16.68 -9.85
CA THR A 352 -22.94 16.51 -10.65
C THR A 352 -23.39 17.86 -11.16
N LEU A 353 -23.65 17.94 -12.44
CA LEU A 353 -24.19 19.13 -13.13
C LEU A 353 -25.64 18.85 -13.49
N ASN A 354 -26.54 19.72 -13.06
CA ASN A 354 -27.95 19.63 -13.38
C ASN A 354 -28.35 20.86 -14.19
N LYS A 355 -29.08 20.69 -15.30
CA LYS A 355 -29.66 21.77 -16.09
C LYS A 355 -31.17 21.73 -15.97
N ARG A 356 -31.77 22.75 -15.37
CA ARG A 356 -33.23 22.83 -15.15
C ARG A 356 -33.80 21.58 -14.44
N GLY A 357 -33.05 21.09 -13.47
CA GLY A 357 -33.43 19.90 -12.68
C GLY A 357 -33.13 18.53 -13.34
N ASN A 358 -32.63 18.52 -14.56
CA ASN A 358 -32.24 17.28 -15.25
C ASN A 358 -30.71 17.07 -15.20
N LEU A 359 -30.28 15.82 -15.08
CA LEU A 359 -28.86 15.47 -15.11
C LEU A 359 -28.22 15.92 -16.44
N ARG A 360 -27.12 16.66 -16.35
CA ARG A 360 -26.35 17.17 -17.52
C ARG A 360 -24.92 16.64 -17.57
N GLY A 361 -24.40 16.14 -16.45
CA GLY A 361 -23.11 15.48 -16.34
C GLY A 361 -22.85 15.06 -14.89
N CYS A 362 -22.15 13.93 -14.68
CA CYS A 362 -21.79 13.47 -13.35
C CYS A 362 -20.58 12.55 -13.43
N ILE A 363 -19.44 13.00 -12.95
CA ILE A 363 -18.20 12.22 -12.89
C ILE A 363 -17.59 12.35 -11.48
N GLY A 364 -16.90 11.30 -11.04
CA GLY A 364 -16.25 11.28 -9.74
C GLY A 364 -15.37 10.09 -9.52
N GLU A 365 -14.73 10.06 -8.37
CA GLU A 365 -13.91 8.94 -7.91
C GLU A 365 -14.33 8.52 -6.51
N ILE A 366 -14.32 7.21 -6.25
CA ILE A 366 -14.78 6.64 -4.97
C ILE A 366 -13.62 6.54 -3.98
N LEU A 367 -12.45 6.13 -4.49
CA LEU A 367 -11.28 5.90 -3.64
C LEU A 367 -10.64 7.22 -3.23
N PRO A 368 -10.33 7.42 -1.95
CA PRO A 368 -9.69 8.63 -1.44
C PRO A 368 -8.19 8.62 -1.82
N ARG A 369 -7.85 9.18 -2.97
CA ARG A 369 -6.48 9.18 -3.51
C ARG A 369 -5.78 10.54 -3.36
N ARG A 370 -6.54 11.60 -3.24
CA ARG A 370 -6.04 12.99 -3.22
C ARG A 370 -6.97 13.91 -2.42
N GLU A 371 -6.49 15.10 -2.13
CA GLU A 371 -7.23 16.12 -1.41
C GLU A 371 -8.54 16.45 -2.11
N ILE A 372 -9.64 16.61 -1.36
CA ILE A 372 -10.99 16.76 -1.92
C ILE A 372 -11.11 17.98 -2.86
N TRP A 373 -10.40 19.07 -2.61
CA TRP A 373 -10.42 20.22 -3.50
C TRP A 373 -9.85 19.91 -4.89
N LYS A 374 -8.83 19.04 -4.98
CA LYS A 374 -8.27 18.58 -6.25
C LYS A 374 -9.24 17.67 -6.99
N VAL A 375 -9.93 16.80 -6.23
CA VAL A 375 -10.99 15.94 -6.77
C VAL A 375 -12.09 16.79 -7.37
N VAL A 376 -12.63 17.75 -6.62
CA VAL A 376 -13.72 18.62 -7.07
C VAL A 376 -13.34 19.42 -8.31
N ARG A 377 -12.14 20.01 -8.33
CA ARG A 377 -11.64 20.76 -9.50
C ARG A 377 -11.63 19.89 -10.77
N GLU A 378 -11.00 18.72 -10.69
CA GLU A 378 -10.85 17.84 -11.86
C GLU A 378 -12.18 17.22 -12.28
N GLN A 379 -13.00 16.78 -11.32
CA GLN A 379 -14.27 16.17 -11.64
C GLN A 379 -15.30 17.19 -12.15
N ALA A 380 -15.15 18.47 -11.83
CA ALA A 380 -15.93 19.52 -12.46
C ALA A 380 -15.64 19.62 -13.97
N ILE A 381 -14.36 19.60 -14.36
CA ILE A 381 -13.96 19.57 -15.78
C ILE A 381 -14.51 18.32 -16.44
N ASN A 382 -14.28 17.14 -15.84
CA ASN A 382 -14.70 15.87 -16.40
C ASN A 382 -16.22 15.77 -16.56
N ALA A 383 -17.00 16.24 -15.58
CA ALA A 383 -18.46 16.21 -15.65
C ALA A 383 -19.01 17.12 -16.76
N ALA A 384 -18.33 18.22 -17.06
CA ALA A 384 -18.75 19.14 -18.11
C ALA A 384 -18.32 18.69 -19.52
N LEU A 385 -17.10 18.19 -19.67
CA LEU A 385 -16.46 18.01 -20.98
C LEU A 385 -16.23 16.54 -21.37
N HIS A 386 -16.18 15.64 -20.39
CA HIS A 386 -15.74 14.25 -20.60
C HIS A 386 -16.73 13.18 -20.11
N ASP A 387 -17.97 13.55 -19.77
CA ASP A 387 -19.01 12.56 -19.47
C ASP A 387 -19.52 11.94 -20.78
N PRO A 388 -19.25 10.65 -21.05
CA PRO A 388 -19.56 10.04 -22.35
C PRO A 388 -21.06 9.90 -22.63
N ARG A 389 -21.91 10.19 -21.65
CA ARG A 389 -23.38 10.15 -21.79
C ARG A 389 -23.95 11.42 -22.43
N PHE A 390 -23.18 12.51 -22.45
CA PHE A 390 -23.63 13.83 -22.88
C PHE A 390 -22.61 14.48 -23.84
N ASN A 391 -23.07 15.39 -24.65
CA ASN A 391 -22.17 16.28 -25.38
C ASN A 391 -21.47 17.25 -24.39
N PRO A 392 -20.27 17.73 -24.69
CA PRO A 392 -19.62 18.77 -23.86
C PRO A 392 -20.56 19.93 -23.56
N VAL A 393 -20.48 20.47 -22.35
CA VAL A 393 -21.24 21.64 -21.93
C VAL A 393 -20.73 22.87 -22.70
N GLU A 394 -21.63 23.73 -23.19
CA GLU A 394 -21.29 24.98 -23.84
C GLU A 394 -21.33 26.16 -22.85
N GLU A 395 -20.64 27.27 -23.16
CA GLU A 395 -20.52 28.40 -22.25
C GLU A 395 -21.87 29.06 -21.93
N ASP A 396 -22.79 29.11 -22.89
CA ASP A 396 -24.14 29.67 -22.74
C ASP A 396 -25.03 28.84 -21.78
N GLU A 397 -24.75 27.55 -21.60
CA GLU A 397 -25.45 26.67 -20.66
C GLU A 397 -25.10 26.97 -19.19
N LEU A 398 -23.92 27.58 -18.92
CA LEU A 398 -23.38 27.75 -17.58
C LEU A 398 -24.31 28.51 -16.62
N GLY A 399 -25.12 29.39 -17.15
CA GLY A 399 -26.12 30.15 -16.40
C GLY A 399 -27.31 29.32 -15.90
N GLU A 400 -27.58 28.18 -16.55
CA GLU A 400 -28.70 27.26 -16.27
C GLU A 400 -28.26 26.00 -15.51
N ILE A 401 -26.95 25.83 -15.26
CA ILE A 401 -26.39 24.69 -14.56
C ILE A 401 -26.30 24.94 -13.07
N ASP A 402 -26.88 24.06 -12.28
CA ASP A 402 -26.69 23.92 -10.84
C ASP A 402 -25.62 22.84 -10.57
N ILE A 403 -24.77 23.06 -9.56
CA ILE A 403 -23.70 22.14 -9.18
C ILE A 403 -24.04 21.45 -7.86
N ASP A 404 -23.96 20.13 -7.86
CA ASP A 404 -23.99 19.34 -6.64
C ASP A 404 -22.64 18.63 -6.44
N ILE A 405 -22.13 18.60 -5.21
CA ILE A 405 -20.92 17.89 -4.86
C ILE A 405 -21.24 16.82 -3.83
N SER A 406 -20.93 15.55 -4.13
CA SER A 406 -21.01 14.45 -3.18
C SER A 406 -19.61 14.17 -2.64
N ILE A 407 -19.39 14.43 -1.35
CA ILE A 407 -18.13 14.18 -0.64
C ILE A 407 -18.26 12.85 0.08
N LEU A 408 -17.41 11.88 -0.25
CA LEU A 408 -17.55 10.53 0.23
C LEU A 408 -16.70 10.28 1.48
N THR A 409 -17.23 9.48 2.41
CA THR A 409 -16.40 8.85 3.43
C THR A 409 -15.54 7.76 2.77
N PRO A 410 -14.36 7.41 3.34
CA PRO A 410 -13.60 6.28 2.84
C PRO A 410 -14.43 5.00 2.80
N PRO A 411 -14.43 4.26 1.68
CA PRO A 411 -15.12 2.98 1.60
C PRO A 411 -14.57 1.98 2.63
N ARG A 412 -15.45 1.31 3.34
CA ARG A 412 -15.10 0.26 4.32
C ARG A 412 -15.73 -1.07 3.94
N PRO A 413 -15.05 -2.20 4.15
CA PRO A 413 -15.62 -3.51 3.89
C PRO A 413 -16.74 -3.82 4.87
N VAL A 414 -17.75 -4.59 4.39
CA VAL A 414 -18.81 -5.18 5.22
C VAL A 414 -18.83 -6.68 5.00
N GLY A 415 -19.16 -7.42 6.08
CA GLY A 415 -19.13 -8.87 6.07
C GLY A 415 -20.26 -9.50 5.24
N SER A 416 -21.35 -8.77 5.05
CA SER A 416 -22.52 -9.24 4.34
C SER A 416 -23.24 -8.10 3.66
N TRP A 417 -23.94 -8.38 2.54
CA TRP A 417 -24.85 -7.43 1.93
C TRP A 417 -26.00 -7.00 2.86
N ARG A 418 -26.28 -7.79 3.92
CA ARG A 418 -27.29 -7.46 4.94
C ARG A 418 -26.87 -6.30 5.85
N ASP A 419 -25.57 -5.97 5.86
CA ASP A 419 -25.05 -4.83 6.62
C ASP A 419 -25.20 -3.50 5.85
N ILE A 420 -25.68 -3.56 4.59
CA ILE A 420 -25.91 -2.39 3.74
C ILE A 420 -27.26 -1.75 4.11
N VAL A 421 -27.25 -0.46 4.40
CA VAL A 421 -28.46 0.31 4.72
C VAL A 421 -28.80 1.23 3.55
N ILE A 422 -29.93 0.98 2.90
CA ILE A 422 -30.43 1.79 1.77
C ILE A 422 -30.66 3.24 2.23
N GLY A 423 -30.26 4.18 1.39
CA GLY A 423 -30.38 5.63 1.65
C GLY A 423 -29.26 6.20 2.54
N LYS A 424 -28.57 5.36 3.31
CA LYS A 424 -27.40 5.75 4.10
C LYS A 424 -26.10 5.40 3.41
N HIS A 425 -25.99 4.17 2.94
CA HIS A 425 -24.79 3.63 2.36
C HIS A 425 -24.80 3.73 0.83
N GLY A 426 -23.77 4.34 0.25
CA GLY A 426 -23.30 3.99 -1.08
C GLY A 426 -22.60 2.64 -1.01
N MET A 427 -22.59 1.91 -2.11
CA MET A 427 -22.10 0.55 -2.11
C MET A 427 -21.26 0.24 -3.35
N VAL A 428 -20.19 -0.51 -3.15
CA VAL A 428 -19.42 -1.15 -4.22
C VAL A 428 -19.60 -2.64 -4.11
N LEU A 429 -19.92 -3.29 -5.23
CA LEU A 429 -19.93 -4.73 -5.36
C LEU A 429 -18.76 -5.13 -6.25
N SER A 430 -17.96 -6.10 -5.78
CA SER A 430 -16.84 -6.66 -6.53
C SER A 430 -16.93 -8.18 -6.57
N LYS A 431 -16.74 -8.77 -7.77
CA LYS A 431 -16.70 -10.22 -7.98
C LYS A 431 -15.94 -10.56 -9.24
N ALA A 432 -15.04 -11.54 -9.19
CA ALA A 432 -14.27 -12.03 -10.32
C ALA A 432 -13.61 -10.92 -11.17
N GLY A 433 -13.00 -9.93 -10.50
CA GLY A 433 -12.30 -8.81 -11.14
C GLY A 433 -13.21 -7.74 -11.76
N ARG A 434 -14.54 -7.87 -11.62
CA ARG A 434 -15.52 -6.87 -12.06
C ARG A 434 -16.10 -6.14 -10.87
N SER A 435 -16.37 -4.85 -11.02
CA SER A 435 -16.97 -4.05 -9.94
C SER A 435 -17.92 -2.99 -10.48
N ALA A 436 -18.85 -2.59 -9.63
CA ALA A 436 -19.73 -1.46 -9.88
C ALA A 436 -20.05 -0.74 -8.56
N VAL A 437 -20.53 0.48 -8.66
CA VAL A 437 -20.88 1.34 -7.53
C VAL A 437 -22.25 1.96 -7.71
N PHE A 438 -22.97 2.13 -6.59
CA PHE A 438 -24.08 3.08 -6.47
C PHE A 438 -23.81 4.04 -5.33
N LEU A 439 -24.17 5.31 -5.53
CA LEU A 439 -24.22 6.33 -4.49
C LEU A 439 -25.43 6.09 -3.57
N PRO A 440 -25.43 6.61 -2.32
CA PRO A 440 -26.49 6.36 -1.36
C PRO A 440 -27.90 6.72 -1.83
N GLN A 441 -28.01 7.76 -2.65
CA GLN A 441 -29.30 8.27 -3.14
C GLN A 441 -29.94 7.44 -4.26
N VAL A 442 -29.16 6.63 -4.98
CA VAL A 442 -29.63 5.92 -6.18
C VAL A 442 -30.80 4.98 -5.89
N ALA A 443 -30.68 4.16 -4.85
CA ALA A 443 -31.75 3.20 -4.51
C ALA A 443 -33.04 3.89 -4.03
N PRO A 444 -33.01 4.89 -3.13
CA PRO A 444 -34.19 5.66 -2.76
C PRO A 444 -34.86 6.38 -3.94
N GLU A 445 -34.10 7.01 -4.82
CA GLU A 445 -34.63 7.73 -6.00
C GLU A 445 -35.35 6.78 -6.97
N GLN A 446 -34.92 5.52 -7.03
CA GLN A 446 -35.55 4.50 -7.87
C GLN A 446 -36.63 3.69 -7.14
N GLY A 447 -36.78 3.87 -5.84
CA GLY A 447 -37.71 3.10 -5.03
C GLY A 447 -37.29 1.63 -4.81
N TRP A 448 -36.00 1.33 -4.99
CA TRP A 448 -35.52 -0.04 -4.90
C TRP A 448 -35.26 -0.51 -3.45
N GLY A 449 -35.66 -1.74 -3.15
CA GLY A 449 -35.21 -2.46 -1.99
C GLY A 449 -33.78 -3.00 -2.14
N ILE A 450 -33.21 -3.56 -1.07
CA ILE A 450 -31.80 -4.01 -1.06
C ILE A 450 -31.50 -5.08 -2.10
N GLU A 451 -32.36 -6.09 -2.27
CA GLU A 451 -32.11 -7.17 -3.22
C GLU A 451 -32.19 -6.68 -4.68
N GLU A 452 -33.13 -5.78 -4.96
CA GLU A 452 -33.30 -5.17 -6.26
C GLU A 452 -32.10 -4.26 -6.60
N THR A 453 -31.66 -3.46 -5.64
CA THR A 453 -30.45 -2.62 -5.76
C THR A 453 -29.22 -3.46 -6.09
N LEU A 454 -29.02 -4.57 -5.37
CA LEU A 454 -27.88 -5.48 -5.59
C LEU A 454 -27.96 -6.21 -6.94
N ALA A 455 -29.17 -6.54 -7.40
CA ALA A 455 -29.37 -7.12 -8.72
C ALA A 455 -29.00 -6.12 -9.83
N HIS A 456 -29.42 -4.86 -9.69
CA HIS A 456 -29.02 -3.78 -10.62
C HIS A 456 -27.53 -3.48 -10.56
N LEU A 457 -26.93 -3.49 -9.37
CA LEU A 457 -25.52 -3.29 -9.18
C LEU A 457 -24.68 -4.41 -9.81
N SER A 458 -25.14 -5.67 -9.70
CA SER A 458 -24.53 -6.81 -10.35
C SER A 458 -24.56 -6.66 -11.88
N ARG A 459 -25.70 -6.29 -12.46
CA ARG A 459 -25.82 -6.03 -13.90
C ARG A 459 -24.90 -4.88 -14.33
N LYS A 460 -24.82 -3.81 -13.56
CA LYS A 460 -23.92 -2.67 -13.80
C LYS A 460 -22.45 -3.10 -13.81
N ALA A 461 -22.07 -4.10 -13.00
CA ALA A 461 -20.74 -4.71 -13.00
C ALA A 461 -20.52 -5.66 -14.19
N GLY A 462 -21.51 -5.86 -15.07
CA GLY A 462 -21.45 -6.84 -16.15
C GLY A 462 -21.54 -8.29 -15.65
N LEU A 463 -22.20 -8.51 -14.52
CA LEU A 463 -22.39 -9.80 -13.87
C LEU A 463 -23.87 -10.25 -13.97
N PRO A 464 -24.18 -11.54 -13.79
CA PRO A 464 -25.55 -12.01 -13.61
C PRO A 464 -26.26 -11.28 -12.47
N ALA A 465 -27.59 -11.10 -12.56
CA ALA A 465 -28.38 -10.33 -11.62
C ALA A 465 -28.36 -10.89 -10.18
N ASP A 466 -28.09 -12.18 -10.03
CA ASP A 466 -27.98 -12.90 -8.76
C ASP A 466 -26.54 -13.05 -8.23
N ALA A 467 -25.55 -12.50 -8.95
CA ALA A 467 -24.11 -12.62 -8.62
C ALA A 467 -23.77 -12.09 -7.22
N TRP A 468 -24.60 -11.21 -6.68
CA TRP A 468 -24.45 -10.64 -5.36
C TRP A 468 -24.73 -11.64 -4.21
N ARG A 469 -25.40 -12.77 -4.48
CA ARG A 469 -25.82 -13.71 -3.41
C ARG A 469 -24.66 -14.48 -2.81
N GLU A 470 -23.67 -14.86 -3.62
CA GLU A 470 -22.55 -15.69 -3.19
C GLU A 470 -21.22 -15.20 -3.80
N GLY A 471 -20.16 -15.18 -2.99
CA GLY A 471 -18.80 -14.87 -3.43
C GLY A 471 -18.58 -13.46 -3.97
N ALA A 472 -19.48 -12.53 -3.68
CA ALA A 472 -19.29 -11.11 -3.92
C ALA A 472 -18.72 -10.41 -2.68
N GLU A 473 -17.83 -9.46 -2.88
CA GLU A 473 -17.28 -8.59 -1.84
C GLU A 473 -17.99 -7.23 -1.89
N TYR A 474 -18.19 -6.63 -0.71
CA TYR A 474 -18.91 -5.36 -0.57
C TYR A 474 -18.08 -4.34 0.18
N LEU A 475 -18.05 -3.11 -0.35
CA LEU A 475 -17.63 -1.94 0.39
C LEU A 475 -18.81 -0.99 0.52
N VAL A 476 -18.91 -0.30 1.67
CA VAL A 476 -19.92 0.76 1.88
C VAL A 476 -19.24 2.06 2.24
N PHE A 477 -19.86 3.16 1.86
CA PHE A 477 -19.44 4.52 2.19
C PHE A 477 -20.68 5.39 2.40
N GLU A 478 -20.51 6.52 3.07
CA GLU A 478 -21.55 7.56 3.20
C GLU A 478 -21.17 8.76 2.32
N ALA A 479 -22.14 9.60 1.98
CA ALA A 479 -21.93 10.80 1.21
C ALA A 479 -22.51 12.02 1.92
N GLN A 480 -21.73 13.09 2.02
CA GLN A 480 -22.22 14.42 2.31
C GLN A 480 -22.48 15.11 0.98
N VAL A 481 -23.75 15.36 0.69
CA VAL A 481 -24.15 16.07 -0.53
C VAL A 481 -24.32 17.54 -0.22
N VAL A 482 -23.69 18.40 -1.02
CA VAL A 482 -23.81 19.84 -0.93
C VAL A 482 -24.30 20.40 -2.26
N HIS A 483 -25.23 21.32 -2.18
CA HIS A 483 -25.92 21.90 -3.34
C HIS A 483 -25.56 23.37 -3.47
N GLU A 484 -25.37 23.82 -4.70
CA GLU A 484 -25.28 25.26 -4.98
C GLU A 484 -26.61 25.95 -4.69
N ALA A 485 -26.56 27.09 -4.02
CA ALA A 485 -27.77 27.86 -3.75
C ALA A 485 -28.44 28.23 -5.05
N LYS A 486 -29.72 27.87 -5.22
CA LYS A 486 -30.49 28.23 -6.42
C LYS A 486 -30.46 29.74 -6.60
N LYS A 487 -30.01 30.22 -7.76
CA LYS A 487 -30.18 31.62 -8.16
C LYS A 487 -31.66 31.89 -8.23
N LYS A 488 -32.13 32.88 -7.43
CA LYS A 488 -33.49 33.39 -7.50
C LYS A 488 -33.70 34.14 -8.79
#